data_cf9899149825dc129e9a64ec977f948e
#
_entry.id   cf9899149825dc129e9a64ec977f948e
#
_cell.length_a   1.000
_cell.length_b   1.000
_cell.length_c   1.000
_cell.angle_alpha   90.00
_cell.angle_beta   90.00
_cell.angle_gamma   90.00
#
_symmetry.space_group_name_H-M   'P 1'
#
loop_
_entity.id
_entity.type
_entity.pdbx_description
1 polymer ?
#
loop_
_entity_poly.entity_id
_entity_poly.type
_entity_poly.pdbx_seq_one_letter_code
_entity_poly.pdbx_strand_id
1 'polypeptide(L)'
;MKKHIITISVLVLASFMLVIGAGTENSDTKYRASVLMEVGTGMVLAEHNSCERVNAGYLSKLMSLLLIAEDIETGKYSTSDVLTASDSVKGTKGAVVWLEPGDSMTVDELLKSVIVGNANDALTVLAEKSERSAEEFVKRMNSEAFDLGLRDTAFYSPYGYHDDREYTTAHDIAVICAKLAEYDFLAPYFSTWRDFVGEGRTELVNENKLSRTYDQHIGFKAVHSDYTGYCIAEGGDNGKGMRCVAVVLGAEDADTM
;
A
#
# COMPACT_ATOMS: atom_id res chain seq x y z
N MET A 1 -28.44 -3.73 -53.07
CA MET A 1 -27.14 -4.13 -52.45
C MET A 1 -26.73 -3.35 -51.22
N LYS A 2 -27.26 -2.14 -50.92
CA LYS A 2 -26.84 -1.32 -49.72
C LYS A 2 -27.55 -1.66 -48.41
N LYS A 3 -28.65 -2.40 -48.40
CA LYS A 3 -29.40 -2.75 -47.16
C LYS A 3 -28.86 -3.99 -46.41
N HIS A 4 -28.11 -4.87 -47.05
CA HIS A 4 -27.58 -6.10 -46.38
C HIS A 4 -26.25 -5.86 -45.68
N ILE A 5 -25.50 -4.79 -46.03
CA ILE A 5 -24.19 -4.48 -45.40
C ILE A 5 -24.37 -3.89 -44.00
N ILE A 6 -25.44 -3.14 -43.75
CA ILE A 6 -25.73 -2.49 -42.48
C ILE A 6 -26.18 -3.53 -41.43
N THR A 7 -26.90 -4.57 -41.86
CA THR A 7 -27.40 -5.61 -40.93
C THR A 7 -26.27 -6.55 -40.41
N ILE A 8 -25.25 -6.77 -41.22
CA ILE A 8 -24.11 -7.62 -40.84
C ILE A 8 -23.18 -6.88 -39.85
N SER A 9 -23.00 -5.57 -40.02
CA SER A 9 -22.17 -4.76 -39.10
C SER A 9 -22.77 -4.63 -37.70
N VAL A 10 -24.09 -4.60 -37.57
CA VAL A 10 -24.77 -4.53 -36.26
C VAL A 10 -24.74 -5.88 -35.56
N LEU A 11 -24.79 -7.01 -36.26
CA LEU A 11 -24.68 -8.35 -35.67
C LEU A 11 -23.27 -8.68 -35.19
N VAL A 12 -22.24 -8.16 -35.85
CA VAL A 12 -20.84 -8.35 -35.41
C VAL A 12 -20.52 -7.50 -34.18
N LEU A 13 -21.07 -6.28 -34.06
CA LEU A 13 -20.92 -5.48 -32.82
C LEU A 13 -21.69 -6.09 -31.65
N ALA A 14 -22.86 -6.68 -31.87
CA ALA A 14 -23.64 -7.34 -30.81
C ALA A 14 -22.96 -8.63 -30.28
N SER A 15 -22.26 -9.37 -31.16
CA SER A 15 -21.51 -10.56 -30.73
C SER A 15 -20.21 -10.21 -29.98
N PHE A 16 -19.64 -9.04 -30.22
CA PHE A 16 -18.45 -8.56 -29.47
C PHE A 16 -18.80 -8.05 -28.07
N MET A 17 -20.00 -7.51 -27.87
CA MET A 17 -20.48 -7.09 -26.55
C MET A 17 -20.93 -8.27 -25.64
N LEU A 18 -21.19 -9.45 -26.19
CA LEU A 18 -21.61 -10.63 -25.40
C LEU A 18 -20.44 -11.44 -24.83
N VAL A 19 -19.20 -11.14 -25.24
CA VAL A 19 -17.99 -11.83 -24.76
C VAL A 19 -17.33 -11.11 -23.57
N ILE A 20 -17.71 -9.84 -23.28
CA ILE A 20 -17.19 -9.07 -22.16
C ILE A 20 -17.97 -9.33 -20.84
N GLY A 21 -19.05 -10.10 -20.88
CA GLY A 21 -19.96 -10.29 -19.74
C GLY A 21 -19.94 -11.66 -19.04
N ALA A 22 -19.00 -12.55 -19.38
CA ALA A 22 -18.85 -13.82 -18.67
C ALA A 22 -17.50 -13.86 -17.95
N GLY A 23 -17.34 -13.01 -16.96
CA GLY A 23 -16.44 -13.34 -15.85
C GLY A 23 -17.00 -14.61 -15.23
N THR A 24 -16.39 -15.75 -15.52
CA THR A 24 -16.62 -16.97 -14.73
C THR A 24 -16.24 -16.57 -13.30
N GLU A 25 -17.24 -16.44 -12.42
CA GLU A 25 -17.00 -16.52 -10.99
C GLU A 25 -16.29 -17.86 -10.76
N ASN A 26 -14.97 -17.79 -10.62
CA ASN A 26 -14.18 -18.91 -10.20
C ASN A 26 -14.48 -19.08 -8.71
N SER A 27 -15.37 -20.01 -8.37
CA SER A 27 -15.78 -20.31 -7.00
C SER A 27 -14.64 -20.86 -6.11
N ASP A 28 -13.40 -20.74 -6.58
CA ASP A 28 -12.20 -21.32 -5.95
C ASP A 28 -11.10 -20.25 -5.73
N THR A 29 -11.46 -18.96 -5.70
CA THR A 29 -10.49 -17.92 -5.38
C THR A 29 -10.17 -17.96 -3.88
N LYS A 30 -8.88 -18.13 -3.57
CA LYS A 30 -8.36 -18.20 -2.20
C LYS A 30 -8.02 -16.82 -1.61
N TYR A 31 -8.59 -15.76 -2.14
CA TYR A 31 -8.45 -14.38 -1.67
C TYR A 31 -9.78 -13.63 -1.82
N ARG A 32 -9.94 -12.55 -1.07
CA ARG A 32 -11.20 -11.80 -1.03
C ARG A 32 -11.34 -10.80 -2.16
N ALA A 33 -10.31 -10.02 -2.42
CA ALA A 33 -10.34 -8.97 -3.44
C ALA A 33 -8.97 -8.82 -4.11
N SER A 34 -8.96 -8.42 -5.39
CA SER A 34 -7.74 -8.06 -6.09
C SER A 34 -7.98 -7.01 -7.16
N VAL A 35 -6.92 -6.30 -7.54
CA VAL A 35 -6.89 -5.38 -8.67
C VAL A 35 -5.49 -5.34 -9.29
N LEU A 36 -5.44 -5.20 -10.60
CA LEU A 36 -4.24 -4.81 -11.36
C LEU A 36 -4.55 -3.47 -12.03
N MET A 37 -3.79 -2.43 -11.70
CA MET A 37 -3.98 -1.06 -12.18
C MET A 37 -2.71 -0.54 -12.86
N GLU A 38 -2.86 0.13 -13.99
CA GLU A 38 -1.77 0.88 -14.61
C GLU A 38 -1.59 2.22 -13.89
N VAL A 39 -0.35 2.51 -13.46
CA VAL A 39 -0.04 3.64 -12.56
C VAL A 39 -0.29 5.01 -13.20
N GLY A 40 0.11 5.18 -14.47
CA GLY A 40 0.09 6.50 -15.11
C GLY A 40 -1.31 7.01 -15.45
N THR A 41 -2.25 6.11 -15.74
CA THR A 41 -3.63 6.46 -16.16
C THR A 41 -4.69 6.09 -15.12
N GLY A 42 -4.34 5.27 -14.11
CA GLY A 42 -5.30 4.69 -13.18
C GLY A 42 -6.22 3.63 -13.83
N MET A 43 -5.89 3.14 -15.03
CA MET A 43 -6.72 2.18 -15.73
C MET A 43 -6.63 0.80 -15.06
N VAL A 44 -7.79 0.26 -14.67
CA VAL A 44 -7.92 -1.10 -14.17
C VAL A 44 -7.79 -2.09 -15.33
N LEU A 45 -6.79 -2.98 -15.25
CA LEU A 45 -6.49 -4.00 -16.27
C LEU A 45 -7.16 -5.35 -15.95
N ALA A 46 -7.26 -5.67 -14.66
CA ALA A 46 -7.95 -6.86 -14.15
C ALA A 46 -8.42 -6.60 -12.72
N GLU A 47 -9.52 -7.22 -12.32
CA GLU A 47 -10.04 -7.08 -10.96
C GLU A 47 -10.92 -8.27 -10.55
N HIS A 48 -10.99 -8.48 -9.25
CA HIS A 48 -11.95 -9.37 -8.60
C HIS A 48 -12.38 -8.72 -7.29
N ASN A 49 -13.68 -8.46 -7.15
CA ASN A 49 -14.25 -7.78 -5.97
C ASN A 49 -13.47 -6.52 -5.54
N SER A 50 -12.86 -5.78 -6.48
CA SER A 50 -11.89 -4.71 -6.20
C SER A 50 -12.43 -3.58 -5.33
N CYS A 51 -13.76 -3.38 -5.30
CA CYS A 51 -14.47 -2.40 -4.47
C CYS A 51 -15.10 -3.02 -3.21
N GLU A 52 -14.85 -4.29 -2.89
CA GLU A 52 -15.30 -4.89 -1.62
C GLU A 52 -14.55 -4.23 -0.46
N ARG A 53 -15.31 -3.74 0.54
CA ARG A 53 -14.72 -3.22 1.77
C ARG A 53 -14.17 -4.36 2.61
N VAL A 54 -12.87 -4.32 2.86
CA VAL A 54 -12.17 -5.26 3.73
C VAL A 54 -11.26 -4.50 4.68
N ASN A 55 -10.92 -5.11 5.81
CA ASN A 55 -9.82 -4.60 6.61
C ASN A 55 -8.51 -5.11 5.99
N ALA A 56 -7.67 -4.19 5.53
CA ALA A 56 -6.38 -4.52 4.91
C ALA A 56 -5.21 -4.49 5.91
N GLY A 57 -5.51 -4.29 7.20
CA GLY A 57 -4.53 -4.32 8.27
C GLY A 57 -3.36 -3.36 8.02
N TYR A 58 -2.17 -3.88 8.18
CA TYR A 58 -0.94 -3.08 8.06
C TYR A 58 -0.65 -2.48 6.68
N LEU A 59 -1.46 -2.76 5.62
CA LEU A 59 -1.38 -2.01 4.35
C LEU A 59 -1.83 -0.55 4.51
N SER A 60 -2.56 -0.21 5.57
CA SER A 60 -2.89 1.19 5.92
C SER A 60 -1.65 2.08 6.06
N LYS A 61 -0.48 1.50 6.36
CA LYS A 61 0.82 2.20 6.36
C LYS A 61 1.17 2.84 5.01
N LEU A 62 0.60 2.36 3.90
CA LEU A 62 0.83 2.97 2.58
C LEU A 62 0.30 4.41 2.52
N MET A 63 -0.88 4.68 3.12
CA MET A 63 -1.38 6.05 3.28
C MET A 63 -0.47 6.87 4.20
N SER A 64 -0.01 6.30 5.29
CA SER A 64 0.92 6.99 6.18
C SER A 64 2.24 7.36 5.49
N LEU A 65 2.78 6.43 4.69
CA LEU A 65 3.99 6.67 3.91
C LEU A 65 3.77 7.73 2.83
N LEU A 66 2.58 7.79 2.22
CA LEU A 66 2.21 8.83 1.27
C LEU A 66 2.28 10.22 1.91
N LEU A 67 1.64 10.41 3.07
CA LEU A 67 1.66 11.68 3.79
C LEU A 67 3.07 12.09 4.27
N ILE A 68 3.87 11.12 4.69
CA ILE A 68 5.27 11.33 5.07
C ILE A 68 6.12 11.74 3.86
N ALA A 69 5.87 11.10 2.70
CA ALA A 69 6.54 11.44 1.45
C ALA A 69 6.23 12.88 1.01
N GLU A 70 4.96 13.30 1.10
CA GLU A 70 4.54 14.68 0.84
C GLU A 70 5.24 15.68 1.76
N ASP A 71 5.33 15.38 3.05
CA ASP A 71 6.00 16.24 4.03
C ASP A 71 7.49 16.41 3.72
N ILE A 72 8.16 15.35 3.28
CA ILE A 72 9.57 15.39 2.86
C ILE A 72 9.72 16.18 1.56
N GLU A 73 8.89 15.91 0.55
CA GLU A 73 8.95 16.59 -0.74
C GLU A 73 8.66 18.08 -0.64
N THR A 74 7.74 18.47 0.24
CA THR A 74 7.43 19.89 0.52
C THR A 74 8.43 20.57 1.45
N GLY A 75 9.44 19.84 1.96
CA GLY A 75 10.50 20.36 2.81
C GLY A 75 10.07 20.63 4.25
N LYS A 76 8.99 20.03 4.74
CA LYS A 76 8.56 20.14 6.15
C LYS A 76 9.62 19.53 7.08
N TYR A 77 10.29 18.48 6.63
CA TYR A 77 11.50 17.90 7.20
C TYR A 77 12.24 17.08 6.13
N SER A 78 13.49 16.69 6.43
CA SER A 78 14.35 15.93 5.52
C SER A 78 14.65 14.53 6.06
N THR A 79 15.12 13.63 5.20
CA THR A 79 15.54 12.27 5.60
C THR A 79 16.73 12.30 6.57
N SER A 80 17.54 13.37 6.57
CA SER A 80 18.67 13.55 7.49
C SER A 80 18.29 14.13 8.86
N ASP A 81 17.05 14.59 9.04
CA ASP A 81 16.62 15.12 10.35
C ASP A 81 16.59 14.01 11.39
N VAL A 82 17.01 14.34 12.62
CA VAL A 82 16.98 13.42 13.75
C VAL A 82 15.72 13.69 14.57
N LEU A 83 14.92 12.65 14.77
CA LEU A 83 13.70 12.70 15.58
C LEU A 83 13.88 11.90 16.86
N THR A 84 13.28 12.41 17.95
CA THR A 84 13.33 11.78 19.27
C THR A 84 11.98 11.16 19.58
N ALA A 85 11.98 9.89 19.98
CA ALA A 85 10.79 9.17 20.38
C ALA A 85 10.18 9.77 21.67
N SER A 86 8.88 10.03 21.63
CA SER A 86 8.11 10.50 22.77
C SER A 86 7.60 9.34 23.64
N ASP A 87 6.86 9.65 24.69
CA ASP A 87 6.19 8.63 25.51
C ASP A 87 5.15 7.80 24.74
N SER A 88 4.69 8.24 23.58
CA SER A 88 3.69 7.56 22.74
C SER A 88 4.18 6.24 22.15
N VAL A 89 5.51 6.00 22.09
CA VAL A 89 6.05 4.71 21.62
C VAL A 89 5.85 3.60 22.65
N LYS A 90 5.59 3.93 23.92
CA LYS A 90 5.37 2.94 24.98
C LYS A 90 4.15 2.09 24.69
N GLY A 91 4.35 0.77 24.71
CA GLY A 91 3.26 -0.17 24.54
C GLY A 91 2.73 -0.27 23.11
N THR A 92 3.44 0.28 22.11
CA THR A 92 3.15 0.05 20.70
C THR A 92 3.16 -1.45 20.40
N LYS A 93 2.08 -1.94 19.77
CA LYS A 93 1.89 -3.36 19.46
C LYS A 93 2.25 -3.66 18.01
N GLY A 94 2.45 -4.96 17.72
CA GLY A 94 2.86 -5.45 16.39
C GLY A 94 4.36 -5.42 16.20
N ALA A 95 4.82 -5.26 14.96
CA ALA A 95 6.25 -5.15 14.66
C ALA A 95 6.80 -3.82 15.19
N VAL A 96 7.95 -3.86 15.83
CA VAL A 96 8.62 -2.70 16.45
C VAL A 96 10.14 -2.84 16.33
N VAL A 97 10.86 -1.74 16.36
CA VAL A 97 12.31 -1.68 16.47
C VAL A 97 12.76 -1.36 17.89
N TRP A 98 11.84 -1.45 18.85
CA TRP A 98 12.06 -1.32 20.28
C TRP A 98 12.53 0.07 20.72
N LEU A 99 11.91 1.12 20.16
CA LEU A 99 12.17 2.51 20.57
C LEU A 99 11.68 2.75 22.00
N GLU A 100 12.56 3.32 22.83
CA GLU A 100 12.23 3.83 24.14
C GLU A 100 12.08 5.37 24.08
N PRO A 101 11.29 5.99 24.96
CA PRO A 101 11.23 7.44 25.05
C PRO A 101 12.59 8.06 25.27
N GLY A 102 12.97 9.03 24.43
CA GLY A 102 14.27 9.66 24.42
C GLY A 102 15.26 9.08 23.41
N ASP A 103 14.97 7.90 22.83
CA ASP A 103 15.76 7.37 21.72
C ASP A 103 15.61 8.28 20.50
N SER A 104 16.69 8.41 19.75
CA SER A 104 16.73 9.27 18.57
C SER A 104 17.21 8.49 17.35
N MET A 105 16.51 8.68 16.23
CA MET A 105 16.84 8.11 14.93
C MET A 105 16.67 9.16 13.83
N THR A 106 17.41 9.02 12.75
CA THR A 106 17.17 9.82 11.56
C THR A 106 15.85 9.43 10.89
N VAL A 107 15.25 10.35 10.15
CA VAL A 107 14.04 10.06 9.33
C VAL A 107 14.34 8.94 8.34
N ASP A 108 15.57 8.85 7.79
CA ASP A 108 16.04 7.73 6.95
C ASP A 108 15.91 6.38 7.68
N GLU A 109 16.45 6.27 8.90
CA GLU A 109 16.35 5.03 9.69
C GLU A 109 14.91 4.70 10.08
N LEU A 110 14.09 5.72 10.39
CA LEU A 110 12.67 5.52 10.68
C LEU A 110 11.90 5.02 9.46
N LEU A 111 12.16 5.58 8.26
CA LEU A 111 11.57 5.09 7.00
C LEU A 111 11.97 3.65 6.71
N LYS A 112 13.26 3.29 6.88
CA LYS A 112 13.73 1.91 6.77
C LYS A 112 13.00 1.00 7.75
N SER A 113 12.87 1.43 9.00
CA SER A 113 12.15 0.68 10.04
C SER A 113 10.69 0.42 9.67
N VAL A 114 9.98 1.40 9.08
CA VAL A 114 8.58 1.27 8.67
C VAL A 114 8.44 0.44 7.40
N ILE A 115 9.25 0.69 6.38
CA ILE A 115 9.09 0.06 5.06
C ILE A 115 9.64 -1.36 5.08
N VAL A 116 10.86 -1.56 5.55
CA VAL A 116 11.53 -2.87 5.57
C VAL A 116 11.12 -3.69 6.79
N GLY A 117 11.19 -3.09 7.98
CA GLY A 117 10.93 -3.76 9.26
C GLY A 117 9.46 -3.75 9.73
N ASN A 118 8.57 -3.10 8.97
CA ASN A 118 7.15 -2.98 9.32
C ASN A 118 6.86 -2.33 10.70
N ALA A 119 7.80 -1.54 11.25
CA ALA A 119 7.83 -1.06 12.64
C ALA A 119 6.75 0.00 12.93
N ASN A 120 5.90 -0.26 13.92
CA ASN A 120 4.81 0.62 14.32
C ASN A 120 5.30 1.75 15.22
N ASP A 121 6.28 1.52 16.10
CA ASP A 121 6.90 2.53 16.96
C ASP A 121 7.64 3.59 16.14
N ALA A 122 8.39 3.19 15.12
CA ALA A 122 9.03 4.11 14.18
C ALA A 122 8.00 4.98 13.43
N LEU A 123 6.88 4.37 13.01
CA LEU A 123 5.79 5.11 12.37
C LEU A 123 5.10 6.09 13.32
N THR A 124 4.98 5.74 14.61
CA THR A 124 4.46 6.67 15.64
C THR A 124 5.31 7.94 15.71
N VAL A 125 6.64 7.82 15.70
CA VAL A 125 7.55 8.98 15.72
C VAL A 125 7.38 9.85 14.48
N LEU A 126 7.27 9.22 13.29
CA LEU A 126 7.05 9.95 12.03
C LEU A 126 5.69 10.65 12.00
N ALA A 127 4.63 9.98 12.48
CA ALA A 127 3.29 10.53 12.52
C ALA A 127 3.20 11.76 13.47
N GLU A 128 3.84 11.69 14.64
CA GLU A 128 3.92 12.83 15.56
C GLU A 128 4.75 13.99 15.02
N LYS A 129 5.80 13.72 14.26
CA LYS A 129 6.55 14.77 13.56
C LYS A 129 5.70 15.44 12.49
N SER A 130 4.88 14.63 11.79
CA SER A 130 3.97 15.11 10.74
C SER A 130 2.85 15.98 11.33
N GLU A 131 2.13 15.53 12.39
CA GLU A 131 0.89 16.15 12.87
C GLU A 131 0.75 16.20 14.40
N ARG A 132 1.75 16.40 15.17
CA ARG A 132 1.71 16.57 16.64
C ARG A 132 1.13 15.39 17.44
N SER A 133 0.20 14.61 16.89
CA SER A 133 -0.35 13.41 17.53
C SER A 133 -0.84 12.39 16.48
N ALA A 134 -0.95 11.14 16.91
CA ALA A 134 -1.49 10.06 16.08
C ALA A 134 -2.94 10.36 15.63
N GLU A 135 -3.76 10.98 16.49
CA GLU A 135 -5.15 11.33 16.18
C GLU A 135 -5.23 12.38 15.08
N GLU A 136 -4.40 13.42 15.14
CA GLU A 136 -4.34 14.45 14.09
C GLU A 136 -3.80 13.85 12.78
N PHE A 137 -2.85 12.96 12.86
CA PHE A 137 -2.32 12.25 11.69
C PHE A 137 -3.41 11.38 11.04
N VAL A 138 -4.20 10.63 11.81
CA VAL A 138 -5.34 9.84 11.29
C VAL A 138 -6.40 10.74 10.65
N LYS A 139 -6.69 11.91 11.20
CA LYS A 139 -7.58 12.88 10.54
C LYS A 139 -7.04 13.31 9.17
N ARG A 140 -5.73 13.55 9.06
CA ARG A 140 -5.08 13.87 7.79
C ARG A 140 -5.14 12.69 6.82
N MET A 141 -4.91 11.45 7.27
CA MET A 141 -5.08 10.24 6.43
C MET A 141 -6.48 10.17 5.83
N ASN A 142 -7.52 10.42 6.62
CA ASN A 142 -8.90 10.40 6.12
C ASN A 142 -9.23 11.61 5.22
N SER A 143 -8.62 12.77 5.47
CA SER A 143 -8.74 13.93 4.57
C SER A 143 -8.12 13.64 3.21
N GLU A 144 -6.91 13.08 3.19
CA GLU A 144 -6.23 12.69 1.96
C GLU A 144 -7.01 11.61 1.20
N ALA A 145 -7.54 10.59 1.91
CA ALA A 145 -8.40 9.60 1.30
C ALA A 145 -9.63 10.24 0.61
N PHE A 146 -10.24 11.23 1.26
CA PHE A 146 -11.35 11.99 0.67
C PHE A 146 -10.93 12.77 -0.58
N ASP A 147 -9.78 13.45 -0.55
CA ASP A 147 -9.26 14.28 -1.64
C ASP A 147 -8.83 13.41 -2.84
N LEU A 148 -8.30 12.21 -2.60
CA LEU A 148 -8.02 11.20 -3.62
C LEU A 148 -9.29 10.49 -4.15
N GLY A 149 -10.46 10.77 -3.60
CA GLY A 149 -11.72 10.15 -4.02
C GLY A 149 -11.97 8.74 -3.47
N LEU A 150 -11.21 8.30 -2.46
CA LEU A 150 -11.30 6.97 -1.85
C LEU A 150 -12.52 6.90 -0.92
N ARG A 151 -13.69 6.68 -1.48
CA ARG A 151 -14.97 6.75 -0.75
C ARG A 151 -15.25 5.50 0.11
N ASP A 152 -14.52 4.44 -0.16
CA ASP A 152 -14.66 3.15 0.51
C ASP A 152 -13.45 2.82 1.38
N THR A 153 -12.81 3.87 1.95
CA THR A 153 -11.65 3.79 2.84
C THR A 153 -11.83 4.66 4.07
N ALA A 154 -11.53 4.11 5.25
CA ALA A 154 -11.48 4.83 6.52
C ALA A 154 -10.37 4.28 7.41
N PHE A 155 -9.51 5.18 7.91
CA PHE A 155 -8.38 4.88 8.79
C PHE A 155 -8.71 5.25 10.24
N TYR A 156 -8.24 4.43 11.19
CA TYR A 156 -8.39 4.63 12.64
C TYR A 156 -7.07 4.55 13.40
N SER A 157 -6.01 4.15 12.73
CA SER A 157 -4.63 4.21 13.24
C SER A 157 -3.63 4.53 12.12
N PRO A 158 -2.43 5.05 12.42
CA PRO A 158 -1.41 5.28 11.42
C PRO A 158 -0.89 4.00 10.75
N TYR A 159 -1.05 2.84 11.38
CA TYR A 159 -0.39 1.59 11.01
C TYR A 159 -1.33 0.41 10.76
N GLY A 160 -2.66 0.59 10.86
CA GLY A 160 -3.63 -0.47 10.57
C GLY A 160 -3.64 -1.61 11.60
N TYR A 161 -3.41 -1.29 12.89
CA TYR A 161 -3.58 -2.27 13.94
C TYR A 161 -5.07 -2.56 14.14
N HIS A 162 -5.41 -3.81 14.36
CA HIS A 162 -6.78 -4.33 14.47
C HIS A 162 -7.80 -3.35 15.06
N ASP A 163 -8.68 -2.83 14.20
CA ASP A 163 -9.86 -2.03 14.54
C ASP A 163 -10.98 -2.41 13.56
N ASP A 164 -12.10 -2.91 14.09
CA ASP A 164 -13.24 -3.38 13.29
C ASP A 164 -13.90 -2.28 12.45
N ARG A 165 -13.62 -1.01 12.77
CA ARG A 165 -14.13 0.14 12.03
C ARG A 165 -13.29 0.49 10.80
N GLU A 166 -12.02 0.03 10.76
CA GLU A 166 -11.10 0.29 9.66
C GLU A 166 -11.45 -0.57 8.45
N TYR A 167 -11.56 0.07 7.29
CA TYR A 167 -11.82 -0.62 6.04
C TYR A 167 -11.19 0.13 4.87
N THR A 168 -10.91 -0.61 3.80
CA THR A 168 -10.47 -0.12 2.51
C THR A 168 -10.89 -1.09 1.41
N THR A 169 -10.50 -0.81 0.17
CA THR A 169 -10.72 -1.71 -0.98
C THR A 169 -9.40 -1.97 -1.71
N ALA A 170 -9.34 -3.04 -2.50
CA ALA A 170 -8.16 -3.30 -3.33
C ALA A 170 -7.92 -2.15 -4.32
N HIS A 171 -9.00 -1.59 -4.87
CA HIS A 171 -8.95 -0.42 -5.74
C HIS A 171 -8.35 0.81 -5.04
N ASP A 172 -8.82 1.14 -3.83
CA ASP A 172 -8.36 2.32 -3.10
C ASP A 172 -6.87 2.19 -2.70
N ILE A 173 -6.44 1.00 -2.29
CA ILE A 173 -5.01 0.72 -2.02
C ILE A 173 -4.18 0.90 -3.30
N ALA A 174 -4.66 0.46 -4.48
CA ALA A 174 -3.94 0.65 -5.73
C ALA A 174 -3.80 2.14 -6.10
N VAL A 175 -4.82 2.96 -5.84
CA VAL A 175 -4.74 4.42 -6.02
C VAL A 175 -3.69 5.04 -5.08
N ILE A 176 -3.66 4.64 -3.81
CA ILE A 176 -2.63 5.10 -2.86
C ILE A 176 -1.22 4.70 -3.36
N CYS A 177 -1.05 3.47 -3.82
CA CYS A 177 0.22 3.00 -4.36
C CYS A 177 0.63 3.75 -5.64
N ALA A 178 -0.32 4.06 -6.53
CA ALA A 178 -0.04 4.84 -7.73
C ALA A 178 0.47 6.25 -7.38
N LYS A 179 -0.13 6.89 -6.37
CA LYS A 179 0.36 8.16 -5.83
C LYS A 179 1.73 8.03 -5.17
N LEU A 180 1.94 7.00 -4.38
CA LEU A 180 3.21 6.74 -3.70
C LEU A 180 4.36 6.49 -4.70
N ALA A 181 4.05 5.90 -5.87
CA ALA A 181 5.00 5.69 -6.96
C ALA A 181 5.50 6.99 -7.64
N GLU A 182 4.91 8.14 -7.34
CA GLU A 182 5.39 9.45 -7.82
C GLU A 182 6.63 9.93 -7.04
N TYR A 183 6.92 9.35 -5.86
CA TYR A 183 8.03 9.71 -4.98
C TYR A 183 9.24 8.80 -5.18
N ASP A 184 10.05 9.08 -6.22
CA ASP A 184 11.20 8.25 -6.62
C ASP A 184 12.21 8.01 -5.48
N PHE A 185 12.33 8.93 -4.51
CA PHE A 185 13.25 8.78 -3.38
C PHE A 185 12.87 7.62 -2.44
N LEU A 186 11.63 7.13 -2.50
CA LEU A 186 11.18 5.96 -1.72
C LEU A 186 11.54 4.61 -2.37
N ALA A 187 11.82 4.58 -3.67
CA ALA A 187 12.10 3.34 -4.39
C ALA A 187 13.26 2.51 -3.78
N PRO A 188 14.39 3.10 -3.31
CA PRO A 188 15.43 2.34 -2.62
C PRO A 188 14.95 1.63 -1.35
N TYR A 189 14.04 2.24 -0.57
CA TYR A 189 13.51 1.62 0.65
C TYR A 189 12.62 0.42 0.30
N PHE A 190 11.71 0.57 -0.66
CA PHE A 190 10.81 -0.51 -1.08
C PHE A 190 11.57 -1.70 -1.70
N SER A 191 12.65 -1.46 -2.43
CA SER A 191 13.47 -2.51 -3.04
C SER A 191 14.48 -3.13 -2.06
N THR A 192 14.58 -2.63 -0.83
CA THR A 192 15.47 -3.19 0.17
C THR A 192 14.89 -4.48 0.75
N TRP A 193 15.61 -5.59 0.58
CA TRP A 193 15.29 -6.88 1.19
C TRP A 193 15.67 -6.94 2.66
N ARG A 194 16.88 -6.42 3.01
CA ARG A 194 17.45 -6.49 4.35
C ARG A 194 18.32 -5.27 4.63
N ASP A 195 18.18 -4.70 5.80
CA ASP A 195 18.99 -3.57 6.26
C ASP A 195 19.18 -3.60 7.77
N PHE A 196 19.95 -2.68 8.33
CA PHE A 196 20.19 -2.52 9.75
C PHE A 196 19.99 -1.06 10.15
N VAL A 197 19.43 -0.83 11.34
CA VAL A 197 19.26 0.49 11.95
C VAL A 197 19.80 0.53 13.38
N GLY A 198 19.86 1.72 13.97
CA GLY A 198 20.35 1.89 15.34
C GLY A 198 21.81 1.48 15.49
N GLU A 199 22.71 1.96 14.63
CA GLU A 199 24.13 1.58 14.63
C GLU A 199 24.37 0.07 14.43
N GLY A 200 23.52 -0.58 13.65
CA GLY A 200 23.61 -2.00 13.35
C GLY A 200 23.03 -2.95 14.41
N ARG A 201 22.35 -2.41 15.43
CA ARG A 201 21.77 -3.21 16.53
C ARG A 201 20.50 -3.94 16.15
N THR A 202 19.70 -3.38 15.23
CA THR A 202 18.41 -3.95 14.82
C THR A 202 18.48 -4.34 13.35
N GLU A 203 18.29 -5.61 13.07
CA GLU A 203 18.16 -6.14 11.71
C GLU A 203 16.71 -5.97 11.23
N LEU A 204 16.56 -5.49 10.02
CA LEU A 204 15.29 -5.35 9.32
C LEU A 204 15.23 -6.35 8.17
N VAL A 205 14.11 -7.04 8.03
CA VAL A 205 13.86 -7.96 6.91
C VAL A 205 12.48 -7.67 6.32
N ASN A 206 12.45 -7.47 5.01
CA ASN A 206 11.21 -7.16 4.30
C ASN A 206 10.35 -8.42 4.16
N GLU A 207 9.08 -8.33 4.57
CA GLU A 207 8.10 -9.41 4.39
C GLU A 207 7.72 -9.63 2.93
N ASN A 208 7.88 -8.59 2.08
CA ASN A 208 7.69 -8.71 0.64
C ASN A 208 8.86 -9.46 -0.01
N LYS A 209 8.64 -10.75 -0.28
CA LYS A 209 9.66 -11.61 -0.88
C LYS A 209 10.04 -11.20 -2.31
N LEU A 210 9.16 -10.48 -3.02
CA LEU A 210 9.41 -10.00 -4.38
C LEU A 210 10.55 -8.97 -4.43
N SER A 211 10.79 -8.24 -3.34
CA SER A 211 11.96 -7.35 -3.21
C SER A 211 13.31 -8.05 -3.39
N ARG A 212 13.34 -9.38 -3.31
CA ARG A 212 14.55 -10.21 -3.48
C ARG A 212 14.54 -11.02 -4.78
N THR A 213 13.37 -11.31 -5.34
CA THR A 213 13.21 -12.34 -6.39
C THR A 213 12.69 -11.78 -7.71
N TYR A 214 12.23 -10.52 -7.74
CA TYR A 214 11.65 -9.90 -8.92
C TYR A 214 12.42 -8.63 -9.32
N ASP A 215 13.16 -8.69 -10.41
CA ASP A 215 14.07 -7.62 -10.86
C ASP A 215 13.36 -6.31 -11.25
N GLN A 216 12.08 -6.39 -11.68
CA GLN A 216 11.26 -5.22 -12.02
C GLN A 216 10.39 -4.73 -10.86
N HIS A 217 10.70 -5.14 -9.63
CA HIS A 217 10.02 -4.71 -8.42
C HIS A 217 10.21 -3.19 -8.17
N ILE A 218 9.10 -2.48 -7.91
CA ILE A 218 9.09 -1.05 -7.56
C ILE A 218 8.46 -0.77 -6.18
N GLY A 219 8.07 -1.76 -5.46
CA GLY A 219 7.41 -1.71 -4.15
C GLY A 219 6.13 -2.49 -4.23
N PHE A 220 5.35 -2.58 -3.16
CA PHE A 220 5.28 -1.72 -1.97
C PHE A 220 5.36 -2.55 -0.69
N LYS A 221 4.26 -3.19 -0.22
CA LYS A 221 4.23 -3.94 1.04
C LYS A 221 3.49 -5.26 0.92
N ALA A 222 4.06 -6.29 1.53
CA ALA A 222 3.35 -7.50 1.91
C ALA A 222 3.19 -7.52 3.43
N VAL A 223 2.03 -7.94 3.92
CA VAL A 223 1.71 -7.99 5.35
C VAL A 223 0.82 -9.19 5.65
N HIS A 224 0.88 -9.66 6.88
CA HIS A 224 0.03 -10.74 7.37
C HIS A 224 -0.46 -10.45 8.79
N SER A 225 -1.70 -10.82 9.06
CA SER A 225 -2.22 -10.96 10.42
C SER A 225 -3.31 -12.05 10.47
N ASP A 226 -3.51 -12.65 11.63
CA ASP A 226 -4.60 -13.64 11.83
C ASP A 226 -5.98 -13.04 11.55
N TYR A 227 -6.11 -11.73 11.62
CA TYR A 227 -7.36 -11.01 11.40
C TYR A 227 -7.67 -10.72 9.93
N THR A 228 -6.65 -10.36 9.14
CA THR A 228 -6.85 -9.91 7.74
C THR A 228 -6.44 -10.97 6.73
N GLY A 229 -5.74 -12.04 7.16
CA GLY A 229 -5.04 -12.94 6.26
C GLY A 229 -3.81 -12.28 5.63
N TYR A 230 -3.37 -12.81 4.51
CA TYR A 230 -2.26 -12.27 3.74
C TYR A 230 -2.75 -11.17 2.80
N CYS A 231 -2.08 -10.03 2.82
CA CYS A 231 -2.37 -8.89 1.96
C CYS A 231 -1.07 -8.38 1.32
N ILE A 232 -1.12 -8.07 0.03
CA ILE A 232 0.01 -7.49 -0.69
C ILE A 232 -0.44 -6.35 -1.59
N ALA A 233 0.38 -5.32 -1.65
CA ALA A 233 0.40 -4.32 -2.71
C ALA A 233 1.79 -4.37 -3.34
N GLU A 234 1.86 -4.67 -4.62
CA GLU A 234 3.09 -4.86 -5.37
C GLU A 234 3.11 -3.98 -6.60
N GLY A 235 4.24 -3.31 -6.84
CA GLY A 235 4.47 -2.52 -8.03
C GLY A 235 5.49 -3.19 -8.95
N GLY A 236 5.25 -3.13 -10.24
CA GLY A 236 6.16 -3.67 -11.25
C GLY A 236 6.30 -2.75 -12.46
N ASP A 237 7.49 -2.74 -13.06
CA ASP A 237 7.80 -2.03 -14.30
C ASP A 237 8.09 -3.05 -15.43
N ASN A 238 7.49 -2.86 -16.59
CA ASN A 238 7.72 -3.75 -17.74
C ASN A 238 9.01 -3.43 -18.53
N GLY A 239 9.85 -2.52 -18.05
CA GLY A 239 11.07 -2.06 -18.73
C GLY A 239 10.82 -1.25 -19.99
N LYS A 240 9.57 -0.87 -20.28
CA LYS A 240 9.15 -0.08 -21.46
C LYS A 240 8.35 1.16 -21.08
N GLY A 241 8.41 1.55 -19.82
CA GLY A 241 7.75 2.74 -19.27
C GLY A 241 6.30 2.53 -18.78
N MET A 242 5.79 1.30 -18.80
CA MET A 242 4.50 0.99 -18.17
C MET A 242 4.75 0.40 -16.78
N ARG A 243 4.26 1.09 -15.78
CA ARG A 243 4.26 0.66 -14.38
C ARG A 243 2.85 0.22 -13.99
N CYS A 244 2.74 -0.90 -13.29
CA CYS A 244 1.49 -1.43 -12.78
C CYS A 244 1.58 -1.66 -11.28
N VAL A 245 0.44 -1.57 -10.62
CA VAL A 245 0.24 -1.97 -9.22
C VAL A 245 -0.73 -3.15 -9.20
N ALA A 246 -0.34 -4.22 -8.53
CA ALA A 246 -1.20 -5.35 -8.19
C ALA A 246 -1.49 -5.32 -6.69
N VAL A 247 -2.77 -5.44 -6.32
CA VAL A 247 -3.19 -5.56 -4.92
C VAL A 247 -3.98 -6.84 -4.76
N VAL A 248 -3.64 -7.63 -3.75
CA VAL A 248 -4.41 -8.81 -3.32
C VAL A 248 -4.71 -8.68 -1.82
N LEU A 249 -5.97 -8.82 -1.43
CA LEU A 249 -6.42 -8.68 -0.05
C LEU A 249 -7.10 -9.96 0.43
N GLY A 250 -6.76 -10.36 1.66
CA GLY A 250 -7.40 -11.48 2.34
C GLY A 250 -7.10 -12.83 1.73
N ALA A 251 -5.86 -13.07 1.28
CA ALA A 251 -5.44 -14.38 0.83
C ALA A 251 -5.27 -15.35 2.01
N GLU A 252 -5.55 -16.64 1.77
CA GLU A 252 -5.48 -17.70 2.79
C GLU A 252 -4.04 -18.05 3.16
N ASP A 253 -3.12 -17.95 2.22
CA ASP A 253 -1.71 -18.27 2.39
C ASP A 253 -0.80 -17.35 1.56
N ALA A 254 0.49 -17.38 1.86
CA ALA A 254 1.49 -16.55 1.19
C ALA A 254 1.77 -16.96 -0.27
N ASP A 255 1.38 -18.16 -0.67
CA ASP A 255 1.58 -18.66 -2.04
C ASP A 255 0.42 -18.24 -2.96
N THR A 256 -0.73 -17.90 -2.35
CA THR A 256 -1.91 -17.35 -3.05
C THR A 256 -1.78 -15.85 -3.30
N MET A 257 -0.99 -15.16 -2.50
CA MET A 257 -0.70 -13.73 -2.57
C MET A 257 0.26 -13.39 -3.73
#